data_04b8cad1caaa07f4aa9f6c53e3e8b26a
#
_entry.id   04b8cad1caaa07f4aa9f6c53e3e8b26a
#
_cell.length_a   1.000
_cell.length_b   1.000
_cell.length_c   1.000
_cell.angle_alpha   90.00
_cell.angle_beta   90.00
_cell.angle_gamma   90.00
#
_symmetry.space_group_name_H-M   'P 1'
#
loop_
_entity.id
_entity.type
_entity.pdbx_description
1 polymer ?
#
loop_
_entity_poly.entity_id
_entity_poly.type
_entity_poly.pdbx_seq_one_letter_code
_entity_poly.pdbx_strand_id
1 'polypeptide(L)'
;MAMKTIENELGVAIGYSDHTLGTAVSIAAVGLGAKLIEKHFTLDKNLPGPDHKASLEPNELIQMVKAIREVTQSIEGTAKKTPTPTELENRKVARKSLCYSSGFEKGRQLREEDFIALRPEGGISPMLIDDFIGKSLKQSVAQHTAINLNHFL
;
A
#
# COMPACT_ATOMS: atom_id res chain seq x y z
N MET A 1 9.62 -0.38 -23.67
CA MET A 1 9.72 1.09 -23.43
C MET A 1 9.34 1.93 -24.66
N ALA A 2 9.45 1.40 -25.90
CA ALA A 2 9.04 2.12 -27.13
C ALA A 2 7.62 2.71 -27.05
N MET A 3 6.68 1.98 -26.47
CA MET A 3 5.30 2.44 -26.24
C MET A 3 5.26 3.80 -25.48
N LYS A 4 6.06 3.96 -24.41
CA LYS A 4 6.12 5.24 -23.65
C LYS A 4 6.80 6.34 -24.44
N THR A 5 7.80 6.02 -25.25
CA THR A 5 8.45 6.99 -26.15
C THR A 5 7.45 7.53 -27.16
N ILE A 6 6.65 6.68 -27.79
CA ILE A 6 5.61 7.07 -28.74
C ILE A 6 4.57 7.98 -28.07
N GLU A 7 4.07 7.61 -26.88
CA GLU A 7 3.13 8.44 -26.13
C GLU A 7 3.69 9.84 -25.86
N ASN A 8 4.93 9.89 -25.36
CA ASN A 8 5.56 11.15 -24.97
C ASN A 8 5.89 12.05 -26.16
N GLU A 9 6.31 11.48 -27.28
CA GLU A 9 6.71 12.25 -28.47
C GLU A 9 5.52 12.70 -29.32
N LEU A 10 4.47 11.87 -29.39
CA LEU A 10 3.34 12.14 -30.27
C LEU A 10 2.09 12.66 -29.53
N GLY A 11 2.05 12.54 -28.21
CA GLY A 11 0.89 12.97 -27.40
C GLY A 11 -0.39 12.19 -27.68
N VAL A 12 -0.28 10.93 -28.15
CA VAL A 12 -1.42 10.08 -28.51
C VAL A 12 -1.60 8.95 -27.49
N ALA A 13 -2.85 8.45 -27.38
CA ALA A 13 -3.10 7.23 -26.62
C ALA A 13 -2.36 6.04 -27.26
N ILE A 14 -1.74 5.22 -26.44
CA ILE A 14 -0.93 4.07 -26.88
C ILE A 14 -1.65 2.75 -26.57
N GLY A 15 -1.36 1.76 -27.40
CA GLY A 15 -1.73 0.38 -27.18
C GLY A 15 -0.50 -0.54 -27.26
N TYR A 16 -0.71 -1.83 -27.05
CA TYR A 16 0.32 -2.85 -27.15
C TYR A 16 -0.20 -4.10 -27.88
N SER A 17 0.48 -4.48 -28.95
CA SER A 17 0.25 -5.75 -29.67
C SER A 17 1.15 -6.81 -29.06
N ASP A 18 0.54 -7.77 -28.36
CA ASP A 18 1.22 -8.79 -27.56
C ASP A 18 1.18 -10.16 -28.25
N HIS A 19 2.35 -10.65 -28.69
CA HIS A 19 2.56 -11.95 -29.31
C HIS A 19 3.27 -12.94 -28.37
N THR A 20 3.42 -12.61 -27.09
CA THR A 20 4.05 -13.51 -26.11
C THR A 20 3.06 -14.55 -25.59
N LEU A 21 3.57 -15.61 -24.98
CA LEU A 21 2.74 -16.62 -24.32
C LEU A 21 2.16 -16.06 -23.00
N GLY A 22 0.94 -16.43 -22.69
CA GLY A 22 0.28 -16.06 -21.44
C GLY A 22 -0.20 -14.60 -21.42
N THR A 23 -0.38 -14.02 -20.24
CA THR A 23 -1.08 -12.76 -20.03
C THR A 23 -0.23 -11.67 -19.35
N ALA A 24 0.93 -12.06 -18.82
CA ALA A 24 1.76 -11.18 -17.98
C ALA A 24 2.22 -9.91 -18.70
N VAL A 25 2.62 -10.01 -19.99
CA VAL A 25 3.10 -8.87 -20.77
C VAL A 25 1.97 -7.90 -21.07
N SER A 26 0.78 -8.40 -21.43
CA SER A 26 -0.42 -7.57 -21.62
C SER A 26 -0.79 -6.78 -20.36
N ILE A 27 -0.78 -7.45 -19.19
CA ILE A 27 -1.07 -6.82 -17.90
C ILE A 27 -0.03 -5.74 -17.57
N ALA A 28 1.26 -6.04 -17.77
CA ALA A 28 2.35 -5.09 -17.56
C ALA A 28 2.24 -3.88 -18.50
N ALA A 29 1.86 -4.07 -19.76
CA ALA A 29 1.64 -2.97 -20.70
C ALA A 29 0.55 -2.00 -20.22
N VAL A 30 -0.56 -2.52 -19.66
CA VAL A 30 -1.61 -1.69 -19.07
C VAL A 30 -1.08 -0.92 -17.85
N GLY A 31 -0.30 -1.54 -16.99
CA GLY A 31 0.37 -0.87 -15.87
C GLY A 31 1.31 0.25 -16.32
N LEU A 32 1.86 0.16 -17.53
CA LEU A 32 2.67 1.18 -18.18
C LEU A 32 1.86 2.20 -18.99
N GLY A 33 0.52 2.13 -18.98
CA GLY A 33 -0.35 3.13 -19.58
C GLY A 33 -1.00 2.73 -20.90
N ALA A 34 -0.82 1.49 -21.40
CA ALA A 34 -1.54 1.04 -22.59
C ALA A 34 -3.05 1.13 -22.42
N LYS A 35 -3.73 1.72 -23.40
CA LYS A 35 -5.19 1.87 -23.43
C LYS A 35 -5.88 0.82 -24.26
N LEU A 36 -5.12 0.08 -25.06
CA LEU A 36 -5.59 -0.99 -25.90
C LEU A 36 -4.56 -2.14 -25.87
N ILE A 37 -5.07 -3.37 -25.80
CA ILE A 37 -4.27 -4.58 -25.96
C ILE A 37 -4.80 -5.36 -27.17
N GLU A 38 -3.89 -5.74 -28.05
CA GLU A 38 -4.14 -6.68 -29.13
C GLU A 38 -3.43 -7.99 -28.82
N LYS A 39 -4.14 -9.10 -28.95
CA LYS A 39 -3.59 -10.43 -28.68
C LYS A 39 -4.34 -11.50 -29.44
N HIS A 40 -3.61 -12.51 -29.93
CA HIS A 40 -4.20 -13.65 -30.60
C HIS A 40 -5.16 -14.42 -29.68
N PHE A 41 -6.28 -14.85 -30.25
CA PHE A 41 -7.32 -15.61 -29.56
C PHE A 41 -7.68 -16.87 -30.35
N THR A 42 -7.89 -17.98 -29.67
CA THR A 42 -8.32 -19.25 -30.25
C THR A 42 -9.32 -19.95 -29.36
N LEU A 43 -10.11 -20.86 -29.94
CA LEU A 43 -10.98 -21.74 -29.15
C LEU A 43 -10.22 -22.96 -28.61
N ASP A 44 -9.14 -23.39 -29.26
CA ASP A 44 -8.30 -24.51 -28.85
C ASP A 44 -6.85 -24.31 -29.41
N LYS A 45 -5.87 -24.34 -28.53
CA LYS A 45 -4.44 -24.23 -28.88
C LYS A 45 -3.90 -25.40 -29.71
N ASN A 46 -4.60 -26.51 -29.74
CA ASN A 46 -4.23 -27.71 -30.51
C ASN A 46 -4.71 -27.67 -31.96
N LEU A 47 -5.48 -26.67 -32.34
CA LEU A 47 -5.91 -26.51 -33.73
C LEU A 47 -4.72 -26.37 -34.68
N PRO A 48 -4.83 -26.85 -35.94
CA PRO A 48 -3.76 -26.73 -36.93
C PRO A 48 -3.58 -25.26 -37.34
N GLY A 49 -2.34 -24.79 -37.25
CA GLY A 49 -1.96 -23.43 -37.63
C GLY A 49 -0.86 -22.86 -36.75
N PRO A 50 -0.13 -21.84 -37.21
CA PRO A 50 1.05 -21.34 -36.50
C PRO A 50 0.70 -20.57 -35.23
N ASP A 51 -0.44 -19.87 -35.20
CA ASP A 51 -0.74 -18.88 -34.16
C ASP A 51 -1.52 -19.45 -32.96
N HIS A 52 -2.20 -20.59 -33.10
CA HIS A 52 -3.01 -21.21 -32.07
C HIS A 52 -2.26 -21.44 -30.75
N LYS A 53 -0.98 -21.92 -30.87
CA LYS A 53 -0.15 -22.21 -29.68
C LYS A 53 0.19 -20.97 -28.85
N ALA A 54 0.29 -19.80 -29.48
CA ALA A 54 0.57 -18.53 -28.83
C ALA A 54 -0.68 -17.74 -28.44
N SER A 55 -1.86 -18.19 -28.90
CA SER A 55 -3.14 -17.55 -28.63
C SER A 55 -3.64 -17.79 -27.22
N LEU A 56 -4.54 -16.93 -26.76
CA LEU A 56 -5.31 -17.17 -25.52
C LEU A 56 -6.56 -17.99 -25.83
N GLU A 57 -6.87 -18.94 -24.99
CA GLU A 57 -8.17 -19.61 -24.95
C GLU A 57 -9.19 -18.79 -24.15
N PRO A 58 -10.53 -19.09 -24.26
CA PRO A 58 -11.57 -18.29 -23.64
C PRO A 58 -11.37 -18.03 -22.14
N ASN A 59 -10.97 -19.03 -21.37
CA ASN A 59 -10.73 -18.90 -19.95
C ASN A 59 -9.51 -18.01 -19.64
N GLU A 60 -8.45 -18.11 -20.43
CA GLU A 60 -7.27 -17.27 -20.27
C GLU A 60 -7.59 -15.80 -20.61
N LEU A 61 -8.40 -15.55 -21.65
CA LEU A 61 -8.86 -14.21 -21.99
C LEU A 61 -9.70 -13.60 -20.85
N ILE A 62 -10.62 -14.38 -20.27
CA ILE A 62 -11.42 -13.93 -19.13
C ILE A 62 -10.52 -13.53 -17.96
N GLN A 63 -9.52 -14.36 -17.63
CA GLN A 63 -8.57 -14.07 -16.56
C GLN A 63 -7.72 -12.82 -16.86
N MET A 64 -7.25 -12.66 -18.10
CA MET A 64 -6.50 -11.48 -18.51
C MET A 64 -7.33 -10.20 -18.36
N VAL A 65 -8.58 -10.20 -18.86
CA VAL A 65 -9.47 -9.02 -18.75
C VAL A 65 -9.74 -8.67 -17.30
N LYS A 66 -9.98 -9.68 -16.44
CA LYS A 66 -10.17 -9.47 -15.01
C LYS A 66 -8.93 -8.82 -14.38
N ALA A 67 -7.76 -9.40 -14.60
CA ALA A 67 -6.49 -8.87 -14.05
C ALA A 67 -6.18 -7.46 -14.57
N ILE A 68 -6.42 -7.16 -15.85
CA ILE A 68 -6.27 -5.81 -16.42
C ILE A 68 -7.16 -4.80 -15.69
N ARG A 69 -8.42 -5.14 -15.42
CA ARG A 69 -9.35 -4.26 -14.69
C ARG A 69 -8.92 -4.03 -13.24
N GLU A 70 -8.45 -5.07 -12.56
CA GLU A 70 -7.89 -4.98 -11.20
C GLU A 70 -6.65 -4.07 -11.16
N VAL A 71 -5.73 -4.22 -12.12
CA VAL A 71 -4.55 -3.35 -12.24
C VAL A 71 -4.97 -1.91 -12.52
N THR A 72 -5.88 -1.68 -13.48
CA THR A 72 -6.39 -0.34 -13.80
C THR A 72 -6.92 0.33 -12.55
N GLN A 73 -7.78 -0.36 -11.80
CA GLN A 73 -8.37 0.15 -10.56
C GLN A 73 -7.32 0.47 -9.49
N SER A 74 -6.26 -0.35 -9.40
CA SER A 74 -5.20 -0.17 -8.40
C SER A 74 -4.25 1.00 -8.69
N ILE A 75 -4.09 1.37 -9.97
CA ILE A 75 -3.22 2.50 -10.39
C ILE A 75 -3.99 3.82 -10.56
N GLU A 76 -5.31 3.79 -10.49
CA GLU A 76 -6.13 5.00 -10.46
C GLU A 76 -5.92 5.78 -9.17
N GLY A 77 -5.89 7.10 -9.28
CA GLY A 77 -5.78 7.97 -8.13
C GLY A 77 -5.01 9.25 -8.39
N THR A 78 -4.80 10.02 -7.35
CA THR A 78 -4.19 11.36 -7.43
C THR A 78 -2.67 11.36 -7.35
N ALA A 79 -2.01 10.22 -7.25
CA ALA A 79 -0.58 10.06 -6.93
C ALA A 79 -0.13 10.72 -5.61
N LYS A 80 -1.04 11.32 -4.85
CA LYS A 80 -0.76 11.88 -3.52
C LYS A 80 -0.98 10.80 -2.47
N LYS A 81 0.04 10.55 -1.65
CA LYS A 81 -0.09 9.62 -0.51
C LYS A 81 -0.88 10.27 0.63
N THR A 82 -2.19 10.29 0.47
CA THR A 82 -3.13 10.72 1.52
C THR A 82 -3.98 9.52 1.96
N PRO A 83 -4.23 9.34 3.26
CA PRO A 83 -5.08 8.26 3.72
C PRO A 83 -6.49 8.37 3.15
N THR A 84 -7.05 7.25 2.73
CA THR A 84 -8.47 7.15 2.37
C THR A 84 -9.36 7.25 3.63
N PRO A 85 -10.66 7.53 3.49
CA PRO A 85 -11.59 7.52 4.63
C PRO A 85 -11.55 6.21 5.43
N THR A 86 -11.50 5.07 4.75
CA THR A 86 -11.38 3.75 5.40
C THR A 86 -10.07 3.57 6.17
N GLU A 87 -8.95 4.07 5.60
CA GLU A 87 -7.65 4.04 6.29
C GLU A 87 -7.64 4.95 7.52
N LEU A 88 -8.34 6.08 7.48
CA LEU A 88 -8.47 6.98 8.65
C LEU A 88 -9.23 6.30 9.81
N GLU A 89 -10.27 5.52 9.51
CA GLU A 89 -10.97 4.75 10.54
C GLU A 89 -10.09 3.62 11.08
N ASN A 90 -9.43 2.85 10.21
CA ASN A 90 -8.50 1.80 10.60
C ASN A 90 -7.31 2.33 11.40
N ARG A 91 -6.85 3.54 11.10
CA ARG A 91 -5.76 4.21 11.80
C ARG A 91 -6.03 4.29 13.30
N LYS A 92 -7.24 4.63 13.71
CA LYS A 92 -7.64 4.80 15.13
C LYS A 92 -7.38 3.54 15.96
N VAL A 93 -7.60 2.36 15.37
CA VAL A 93 -7.39 1.07 16.06
C VAL A 93 -6.03 0.44 15.79
N ALA A 94 -5.43 0.72 14.64
CA ALA A 94 -4.19 0.09 14.21
C ALA A 94 -2.93 0.77 14.73
N ARG A 95 -2.92 2.10 14.83
CA ARG A 95 -1.78 2.86 15.35
C ARG A 95 -1.63 2.70 16.86
N LYS A 96 -0.41 2.92 17.32
CA LYS A 96 -0.05 2.82 18.73
C LYS A 96 0.12 4.21 19.36
N SER A 97 -0.09 4.27 20.66
CA SER A 97 0.27 5.40 21.53
C SER A 97 1.45 5.01 22.40
N LEU A 98 2.24 5.98 22.78
CA LEU A 98 3.30 5.82 23.78
C LEU A 98 2.66 5.70 25.16
N CYS A 99 2.99 4.62 25.88
CA CYS A 99 2.44 4.32 27.19
C CYS A 99 3.57 4.03 28.19
N TYR A 100 3.27 4.01 29.47
CA TYR A 100 4.21 3.55 30.49
C TYR A 100 4.28 2.04 30.52
N SER A 101 5.50 1.47 30.57
CA SER A 101 5.74 0.02 30.63
C SER A 101 5.35 -0.58 31.98
N SER A 102 5.37 0.24 33.05
CA SER A 102 4.99 -0.12 34.42
C SER A 102 4.30 1.04 35.12
N GLY A 103 3.84 0.85 36.37
CA GLY A 103 3.45 1.93 37.24
C GLY A 103 4.68 2.67 37.78
N PHE A 104 4.63 4.00 37.82
CA PHE A 104 5.70 4.85 38.31
C PHE A 104 5.18 5.90 39.28
N GLU A 105 5.96 6.17 40.33
CA GLU A 105 5.64 7.18 41.32
C GLU A 105 6.03 8.59 40.86
N LYS A 106 5.36 9.59 41.44
CA LYS A 106 5.73 11.01 41.30
C LYS A 106 7.22 11.21 41.54
N GLY A 107 7.87 12.02 40.72
CA GLY A 107 9.29 12.32 40.81
C GLY A 107 10.21 11.34 40.04
N ARG A 108 9.70 10.22 39.54
CA ARG A 108 10.46 9.30 38.67
C ARG A 108 10.99 10.06 37.47
N GLN A 109 12.29 10.03 37.26
CA GLN A 109 12.92 10.44 36.01
C GLN A 109 12.87 9.25 35.03
N LEU A 110 12.20 9.45 33.89
CA LEU A 110 11.92 8.40 32.93
C LEU A 110 13.13 8.07 32.04
N ARG A 111 13.29 6.79 31.73
CA ARG A 111 14.28 6.24 30.81
C ARG A 111 13.58 5.57 29.65
N GLU A 112 14.35 5.19 28.59
CA GLU A 112 13.81 4.53 27.42
C GLU A 112 13.01 3.25 27.75
N GLU A 113 13.50 2.42 28.67
CA GLU A 113 12.84 1.20 29.11
C GLU A 113 11.52 1.41 29.86
N ASP A 114 11.24 2.62 30.33
CA ASP A 114 10.00 2.97 31.03
C ASP A 114 8.81 3.17 30.05
N PHE A 115 9.06 3.07 28.75
CA PHE A 115 8.05 3.29 27.71
C PHE A 115 7.72 2.01 26.94
N ILE A 116 6.48 1.93 26.47
CA ILE A 116 5.98 0.85 25.61
C ILE A 116 4.98 1.42 24.61
N ALA A 117 4.95 0.89 23.39
CA ALA A 117 4.02 1.31 22.35
C ALA A 117 2.81 0.37 22.28
N LEU A 118 1.64 0.81 22.72
CA LEU A 118 0.40 0.01 22.76
C LEU A 118 -0.68 0.61 21.87
N ARG A 119 -1.57 -0.25 21.35
CA ARG A 119 -2.81 0.17 20.67
C ARG A 119 -3.91 0.44 21.71
N PRO A 120 -4.87 1.32 21.40
CA PRO A 120 -5.13 2.05 20.17
C PRO A 120 -4.36 3.38 20.05
N GLU A 121 -4.57 4.10 18.91
CA GLU A 121 -4.20 5.51 18.78
C GLU A 121 -5.10 6.37 19.68
N GLY A 122 -4.62 7.46 20.19
CA GLY A 122 -5.37 8.40 21.04
C GLY A 122 -4.46 9.16 21.99
N GLY A 123 -3.20 8.75 22.07
CA GLY A 123 -2.16 9.42 22.85
C GLY A 123 -1.03 9.93 21.97
N ILE A 124 0.12 10.18 22.60
CA ILE A 124 1.34 10.65 21.96
C ILE A 124 1.90 9.54 21.06
N SER A 125 2.37 9.90 19.87
CA SER A 125 3.02 8.97 18.96
C SER A 125 4.28 8.36 19.57
N PRO A 126 4.51 7.03 19.45
CA PRO A 126 5.76 6.41 19.87
C PRO A 126 7.03 6.99 19.21
N MET A 127 6.88 7.62 18.04
CA MET A 127 7.99 8.30 17.35
C MET A 127 8.54 9.52 18.09
N LEU A 128 7.85 9.98 19.13
CA LEU A 128 8.24 11.13 19.96
C LEU A 128 8.83 10.69 21.31
N ILE A 129 9.25 9.43 21.46
CA ILE A 129 9.79 8.89 22.71
C ILE A 129 10.95 9.72 23.25
N ASP A 130 11.85 10.20 22.39
CA ASP A 130 13.02 10.97 22.76
C ASP A 130 12.66 12.29 23.47
N ASP A 131 11.50 12.86 23.18
CA ASP A 131 11.01 14.06 23.83
C ASP A 131 10.66 13.86 25.32
N PHE A 132 10.54 12.60 25.76
CA PHE A 132 10.08 12.22 27.10
C PHE A 132 11.15 11.54 27.95
N ILE A 133 12.21 11.02 27.34
CA ILE A 133 13.36 10.47 28.06
C ILE A 133 14.01 11.55 28.91
N GLY A 134 14.27 11.25 30.18
CA GLY A 134 14.87 12.17 31.14
C GLY A 134 13.90 13.12 31.83
N LYS A 135 12.62 13.22 31.38
CA LYS A 135 11.61 14.01 32.07
C LYS A 135 11.18 13.37 33.38
N SER A 136 10.80 14.20 34.36
CA SER A 136 10.32 13.74 35.67
C SER A 136 8.79 13.83 35.75
N LEU A 137 8.18 12.81 36.36
CA LEU A 137 6.74 12.77 36.59
C LEU A 137 6.34 13.74 37.71
N LYS A 138 5.31 14.55 37.49
CA LYS A 138 4.71 15.41 38.55
C LYS A 138 3.61 14.70 39.34
N GLN A 139 3.18 13.51 38.90
CA GLN A 139 2.19 12.66 39.55
C GLN A 139 2.50 11.19 39.31
N SER A 140 1.98 10.29 40.16
CA SER A 140 2.07 8.86 39.95
C SER A 140 1.21 8.43 38.75
N VAL A 141 1.66 7.43 38.01
CA VAL A 141 1.00 6.90 36.81
C VAL A 141 0.90 5.37 36.91
N ALA A 142 -0.20 4.82 36.40
CA ALA A 142 -0.38 3.36 36.35
C ALA A 142 0.28 2.76 35.10
N GLN A 143 0.58 1.47 35.18
CA GLN A 143 1.05 0.70 34.04
C GLN A 143 0.08 0.82 32.85
N HIS A 144 0.63 0.88 31.64
CA HIS A 144 -0.09 0.99 30.36
C HIS A 144 -0.92 2.26 30.17
N THR A 145 -0.83 3.23 31.12
CA THR A 145 -1.43 4.55 30.91
C THR A 145 -0.76 5.25 29.73
N ALA A 146 -1.56 5.79 28.82
CA ALA A 146 -1.04 6.59 27.70
C ALA A 146 -0.35 7.86 28.22
N ILE A 147 0.77 8.22 27.62
CA ILE A 147 1.50 9.44 27.99
C ILE A 147 0.71 10.67 27.64
N ASN A 148 0.66 11.61 28.57
CA ASN A 148 0.05 12.91 28.44
C ASN A 148 1.04 14.00 28.91
N LEU A 149 1.09 15.13 28.22
CA LEU A 149 1.96 16.26 28.59
C LEU A 149 1.71 16.73 30.02
N ASN A 150 0.48 16.59 30.52
CA ASN A 150 0.12 16.93 31.89
C ASN A 150 0.77 16.02 32.95
N HIS A 151 1.42 14.93 32.60
CA HIS A 151 2.14 14.07 33.54
C HIS A 151 3.52 14.61 33.93
N PHE A 152 4.03 15.63 33.24
CA PHE A 152 5.38 16.16 33.41
C PHE A 152 5.43 17.55 34.05
N LEU A 153 6.57 17.80 34.66
CA LEU A 153 6.94 19.12 35.22
C LEU A 153 7.42 20.04 34.10
#